data_19480626ba1f8ab93bb7381b99671874
#
_entry.id   19480626ba1f8ab93bb7381b99671874
#
_cell.length_a   1.000
_cell.length_b   1.000
_cell.length_c   1.000
_cell.angle_alpha   90.00
_cell.angle_beta   90.00
_cell.angle_gamma   90.00
#
_symmetry.space_group_name_H-M   'P 1'
#
loop_
_entity.id
_entity.type
_entity.pdbx_description
1 polymer ?
#
loop_
_entity_poly.entity_id
_entity_poly.type
_entity_poly.pdbx_seq_one_letter_code
_entity_poly.pdbx_strand_id
1 'polypeptide(L)'
;MSTTTFTIEGRGLKLQTADDVKEFIETISGMDALENVILSGNTFGVEACRALAAALAKKPLLKVANFSDIFTGRLKSEIPDCLVAFGDALKDKEHLVELNLSDNAFGAAGVIPLVEFLTTNRNLQVLKLNNNGLGITGGKVLAEALMTAHEKNVAEGKKSSLRVVIAGRNRLENGSAPDLAKAFAAHGTLTHVAMPQNGIRMEGIEALAAGLTNCPGLEILDLQDNTFTARGCRAFATALPTWPELKRLNFGECLLSNKGTILLSRALALGKNPKIESLDFTYGEMKEDGVLELAAAISEHLPNLTSLELNGNQVEEDSAAIDAIRDALARHDHGDALGELDDMEDVESEEESGSGSDSSSDSDKEDDDELADLASKLKV
;
A
#
# COMPACT_ATOMS: atom_id res chain seq x y z
N MET A 1 -8.70 -34.08 -13.81
CA MET A 1 -8.19 -33.28 -12.65
C MET A 1 -9.36 -32.51 -12.08
N SER A 2 -9.64 -32.61 -10.81
CA SER A 2 -10.68 -31.79 -10.17
C SER A 2 -10.25 -30.32 -10.22
N THR A 3 -11.08 -29.46 -10.80
CA THR A 3 -10.80 -28.01 -10.81
C THR A 3 -10.97 -27.47 -9.40
N THR A 4 -9.93 -26.80 -8.87
CA THR A 4 -9.95 -26.19 -7.52
C THR A 4 -10.46 -24.76 -7.52
N THR A 5 -10.79 -24.21 -8.69
CA THR A 5 -11.19 -22.81 -8.86
C THR A 5 -12.57 -22.71 -9.50
N PHE A 6 -13.46 -21.97 -8.84
CA PHE A 6 -14.71 -21.50 -9.43
C PHE A 6 -14.56 -20.02 -9.81
N THR A 7 -14.88 -19.67 -11.05
CA THR A 7 -14.79 -18.30 -11.54
C THR A 7 -15.94 -17.95 -12.49
N ILE A 8 -16.49 -16.77 -12.28
CA ILE A 8 -17.39 -16.07 -13.21
C ILE A 8 -16.89 -14.64 -13.49
N GLU A 9 -15.58 -14.44 -13.31
CA GLU A 9 -14.92 -13.14 -13.45
C GLU A 9 -15.26 -12.44 -14.77
N GLY A 10 -15.57 -11.12 -14.69
CA GLY A 10 -15.74 -10.25 -15.85
C GLY A 10 -16.96 -10.55 -16.72
N ARG A 11 -17.92 -11.37 -16.27
CA ARG A 11 -19.10 -11.70 -17.09
C ARG A 11 -20.17 -10.61 -17.14
N GLY A 12 -20.08 -9.56 -16.33
CA GLY A 12 -21.03 -8.45 -16.29
C GLY A 12 -22.46 -8.85 -15.89
N LEU A 13 -22.62 -9.95 -15.14
CA LEU A 13 -23.91 -10.50 -14.76
C LEU A 13 -24.59 -9.63 -13.71
N LYS A 14 -25.92 -9.56 -13.77
CA LYS A 14 -26.78 -8.89 -12.78
C LYS A 14 -27.60 -9.94 -12.04
N LEU A 15 -27.11 -10.35 -10.87
CA LEU A 15 -27.63 -11.47 -10.09
C LEU A 15 -28.34 -10.94 -8.84
N GLN A 16 -29.67 -10.89 -8.87
CA GLN A 16 -30.50 -10.28 -7.84
C GLN A 16 -31.00 -11.29 -6.80
N THR A 17 -31.46 -12.43 -7.26
CA THR A 17 -32.17 -13.42 -6.47
C THR A 17 -31.34 -14.69 -6.25
N ALA A 18 -31.81 -15.56 -5.36
CA ALA A 18 -31.23 -16.89 -5.17
C ALA A 18 -31.34 -17.75 -6.42
N ASP A 19 -32.41 -17.58 -7.22
CA ASP A 19 -32.60 -18.32 -8.47
C ASP A 19 -31.55 -17.93 -9.54
N ASP A 20 -31.15 -16.65 -9.58
CA ASP A 20 -30.14 -16.18 -10.53
C ASP A 20 -28.77 -16.84 -10.32
N VAL A 21 -28.48 -17.33 -9.13
CA VAL A 21 -27.19 -17.96 -8.77
C VAL A 21 -27.29 -19.48 -8.59
N LYS A 22 -28.44 -20.08 -8.84
CA LYS A 22 -28.71 -21.49 -8.61
C LYS A 22 -27.70 -22.40 -9.34
N GLU A 23 -27.46 -22.18 -10.61
CA GLU A 23 -26.50 -22.96 -11.41
C GLU A 23 -25.07 -22.87 -10.85
N PHE A 24 -24.69 -21.68 -10.38
CA PHE A 24 -23.37 -21.49 -9.75
C PHE A 24 -23.28 -22.23 -8.42
N ILE A 25 -24.34 -22.22 -7.62
CA ILE A 25 -24.41 -22.97 -6.36
C ILE A 25 -24.31 -24.48 -6.60
N GLU A 26 -25.01 -24.99 -7.61
CA GLU A 26 -24.93 -26.41 -7.99
C GLU A 26 -23.50 -26.78 -8.39
N THR A 27 -22.84 -25.93 -9.20
CA THR A 27 -21.45 -26.11 -9.60
C THR A 27 -20.51 -26.11 -8.40
N ILE A 28 -20.60 -25.08 -7.54
CA ILE A 28 -19.80 -24.94 -6.32
C ILE A 28 -20.04 -26.16 -5.42
N SER A 29 -21.29 -26.61 -5.28
CA SER A 29 -21.63 -27.75 -4.42
C SER A 29 -20.96 -29.04 -4.86
N GLY A 30 -20.81 -29.25 -6.17
CA GLY A 30 -20.11 -30.39 -6.76
C GLY A 30 -18.58 -30.32 -6.68
N MET A 31 -18.00 -29.19 -6.22
CA MET A 31 -16.54 -29.02 -6.14
C MET A 31 -16.02 -29.29 -4.71
N ASP A 32 -15.74 -30.54 -4.37
CA ASP A 32 -15.25 -30.90 -3.04
C ASP A 32 -13.87 -30.29 -2.72
N ALA A 33 -13.02 -30.09 -3.72
CA ALA A 33 -11.68 -29.54 -3.60
C ALA A 33 -11.62 -28.04 -3.95
N LEU A 34 -12.71 -27.27 -3.73
CA LEU A 34 -12.73 -25.83 -4.04
C LEU A 34 -11.77 -25.06 -3.14
N GLU A 35 -10.77 -24.44 -3.74
CA GLU A 35 -9.77 -23.61 -3.08
C GLU A 35 -9.94 -22.12 -3.40
N ASN A 36 -10.40 -21.79 -4.60
CA ASN A 36 -10.51 -20.39 -5.04
C ASN A 36 -11.90 -20.09 -5.57
N VAL A 37 -12.49 -18.98 -5.12
CA VAL A 37 -13.73 -18.42 -5.64
C VAL A 37 -13.50 -17.01 -6.14
N ILE A 38 -13.84 -16.75 -7.42
CA ILE A 38 -13.63 -15.45 -8.08
C ILE A 38 -14.97 -15.01 -8.66
N LEU A 39 -15.55 -13.97 -8.08
CA LEU A 39 -16.87 -13.41 -8.46
C LEU A 39 -16.76 -12.05 -9.13
N SER A 40 -15.56 -11.49 -9.25
CA SER A 40 -15.27 -10.12 -9.67
C SER A 40 -15.92 -9.73 -11.01
N GLY A 41 -16.26 -8.43 -11.15
CA GLY A 41 -16.83 -7.88 -12.39
C GLY A 41 -18.27 -8.32 -12.66
N ASN A 42 -19.04 -8.62 -11.61
CA ASN A 42 -20.48 -8.91 -11.65
C ASN A 42 -21.19 -8.08 -10.58
N THR A 43 -22.53 -8.10 -10.53
CA THR A 43 -23.25 -7.40 -9.48
C THR A 43 -24.28 -8.28 -8.81
N PHE A 44 -24.22 -8.35 -7.46
CA PHE A 44 -25.05 -9.25 -6.67
C PHE A 44 -25.99 -8.50 -5.73
N GLY A 45 -27.26 -8.91 -5.69
CA GLY A 45 -28.21 -8.49 -4.69
C GLY A 45 -28.10 -9.32 -3.40
N VAL A 46 -28.79 -8.89 -2.36
CA VAL A 46 -28.73 -9.50 -1.02
C VAL A 46 -29.09 -10.99 -1.02
N GLU A 47 -30.15 -11.37 -1.76
CA GLU A 47 -30.59 -12.78 -1.81
C GLU A 47 -29.55 -13.65 -2.51
N ALA A 48 -28.98 -13.19 -3.63
CA ALA A 48 -27.92 -13.89 -4.34
C ALA A 48 -26.68 -14.05 -3.47
N CYS A 49 -26.26 -12.98 -2.75
CA CYS A 49 -25.15 -13.03 -1.80
C CYS A 49 -25.37 -14.06 -0.69
N ARG A 50 -26.54 -14.06 -0.06
CA ARG A 50 -26.89 -15.02 1.01
C ARG A 50 -26.88 -16.46 0.50
N ALA A 51 -27.39 -16.71 -0.69
CA ALA A 51 -27.41 -18.04 -1.29
C ALA A 51 -26.01 -18.55 -1.62
N LEU A 52 -25.15 -17.71 -2.22
CA LEU A 52 -23.75 -18.04 -2.48
C LEU A 52 -22.96 -18.23 -1.20
N ALA A 53 -23.12 -17.36 -0.20
CA ALA A 53 -22.44 -17.46 1.08
C ALA A 53 -22.78 -18.80 1.78
N ALA A 54 -24.07 -19.23 1.75
CA ALA A 54 -24.48 -20.51 2.29
C ALA A 54 -23.82 -21.72 1.59
N ALA A 55 -23.57 -21.63 0.28
CA ALA A 55 -22.81 -22.64 -0.46
C ALA A 55 -21.32 -22.64 -0.09
N LEU A 56 -20.72 -21.44 -0.02
CA LEU A 56 -19.31 -21.28 0.33
C LEU A 56 -19.02 -21.68 1.78
N ALA A 57 -19.95 -21.49 2.71
CA ALA A 57 -19.82 -21.95 4.10
C ALA A 57 -19.48 -23.44 4.20
N LYS A 58 -19.95 -24.26 3.24
CA LYS A 58 -19.74 -25.72 3.18
C LYS A 58 -18.40 -26.11 2.54
N LYS A 59 -17.56 -25.16 2.14
CA LYS A 59 -16.28 -25.41 1.43
C LYS A 59 -15.09 -25.21 2.38
N PRO A 60 -14.61 -26.26 3.05
CA PRO A 60 -13.59 -26.12 4.07
C PRO A 60 -12.21 -25.77 3.52
N LEU A 61 -11.91 -26.16 2.27
CA LEU A 61 -10.58 -25.97 1.67
C LEU A 61 -10.39 -24.62 0.99
N LEU A 62 -11.35 -23.69 1.12
CA LEU A 62 -11.31 -22.37 0.50
C LEU A 62 -10.10 -21.56 1.01
N LYS A 63 -9.25 -21.12 0.07
CA LYS A 63 -8.02 -20.34 0.32
C LYS A 63 -8.15 -18.90 -0.13
N VAL A 64 -8.81 -18.66 -1.27
CA VAL A 64 -8.93 -17.34 -1.89
C VAL A 64 -10.40 -17.01 -2.13
N ALA A 65 -10.83 -15.85 -1.63
CA ALA A 65 -12.11 -15.25 -1.91
C ALA A 65 -11.92 -13.89 -2.61
N ASN A 66 -12.10 -13.85 -3.93
CA ASN A 66 -12.05 -12.62 -4.70
C ASN A 66 -13.48 -12.14 -5.00
N PHE A 67 -13.88 -11.10 -4.28
CA PHE A 67 -15.17 -10.42 -4.35
C PHE A 67 -14.98 -8.95 -4.74
N SER A 68 -13.97 -8.65 -5.55
CA SER A 68 -13.76 -7.29 -6.06
C SER A 68 -14.80 -6.94 -7.11
N ASP A 69 -15.24 -5.67 -7.13
CA ASP A 69 -16.26 -5.16 -8.07
C ASP A 69 -17.47 -6.07 -8.19
N ILE A 70 -18.15 -6.34 -7.05
CA ILE A 70 -19.36 -7.17 -7.00
C ILE A 70 -20.61 -6.39 -6.61
N PHE A 71 -20.51 -5.06 -6.41
CA PHE A 71 -21.63 -4.21 -5.98
C PHE A 71 -21.89 -3.01 -6.90
N THR A 72 -21.30 -2.98 -8.10
CA THR A 72 -21.55 -1.91 -9.07
C THR A 72 -23.02 -1.77 -9.36
N GLY A 73 -23.58 -0.55 -9.17
CA GLY A 73 -24.99 -0.24 -9.36
C GLY A 73 -25.93 -0.67 -8.22
N ARG A 74 -25.41 -1.16 -7.09
CA ARG A 74 -26.19 -1.50 -5.90
C ARG A 74 -26.42 -0.30 -4.99
N LEU A 75 -27.49 -0.35 -4.22
CA LEU A 75 -27.74 0.63 -3.18
C LEU A 75 -26.76 0.42 -2.02
N LYS A 76 -26.25 1.52 -1.47
CA LYS A 76 -25.36 1.46 -0.28
C LYS A 76 -25.99 0.75 0.92
N SER A 77 -27.32 0.75 1.02
CA SER A 77 -28.06 0.05 2.09
C SER A 77 -28.09 -1.46 1.95
N GLU A 78 -27.86 -2.02 0.75
CA GLU A 78 -27.86 -3.46 0.48
C GLU A 78 -26.49 -4.09 0.78
N ILE A 79 -25.41 -3.33 0.57
CA ILE A 79 -24.04 -3.86 0.64
C ILE A 79 -23.69 -4.42 2.04
N PRO A 80 -24.03 -3.77 3.18
CA PRO A 80 -23.73 -4.32 4.49
C PRO A 80 -24.30 -5.73 4.72
N ASP A 81 -25.53 -5.99 4.26
CA ASP A 81 -26.19 -7.31 4.40
C ASP A 81 -25.46 -8.40 3.60
N CYS A 82 -24.95 -8.04 2.42
CA CYS A 82 -24.12 -8.93 1.60
C CYS A 82 -22.79 -9.25 2.29
N LEU A 83 -22.14 -8.22 2.86
CA LEU A 83 -20.86 -8.37 3.56
C LEU A 83 -21.00 -9.18 4.86
N VAL A 84 -22.11 -9.03 5.60
CA VAL A 84 -22.44 -9.91 6.75
C VAL A 84 -22.50 -11.37 6.28
N ALA A 85 -23.27 -11.64 5.22
CA ALA A 85 -23.44 -13.04 4.74
C ALA A 85 -22.11 -13.67 4.33
N PHE A 86 -21.27 -12.95 3.57
CA PHE A 86 -19.95 -13.45 3.20
C PHE A 86 -18.99 -13.54 4.40
N GLY A 87 -18.98 -12.54 5.28
CA GLY A 87 -18.18 -12.56 6.50
C GLY A 87 -18.46 -13.78 7.37
N ASP A 88 -19.74 -14.07 7.59
CA ASP A 88 -20.17 -15.27 8.37
C ASP A 88 -19.76 -16.59 7.71
N ALA A 89 -19.82 -16.66 6.37
CA ALA A 89 -19.42 -17.86 5.64
C ALA A 89 -17.89 -18.08 5.66
N LEU A 90 -17.11 -17.02 5.86
CA LEU A 90 -15.63 -17.04 5.74
C LEU A 90 -14.90 -17.00 7.08
N LYS A 91 -15.52 -16.49 8.17
CA LYS A 91 -14.82 -16.22 9.44
C LYS A 91 -14.12 -17.41 10.07
N ASP A 92 -14.67 -18.62 9.92
CA ASP A 92 -14.15 -19.86 10.52
C ASP A 92 -13.34 -20.73 9.51
N LYS A 93 -13.01 -20.20 8.33
CA LYS A 93 -12.24 -20.92 7.31
C LYS A 93 -10.77 -21.03 7.70
N GLU A 94 -10.32 -22.24 8.04
CA GLU A 94 -8.95 -22.50 8.48
C GLU A 94 -7.90 -22.36 7.37
N HIS A 95 -8.30 -22.47 6.10
CA HIS A 95 -7.41 -22.39 4.96
C HIS A 95 -7.48 -21.05 4.23
N LEU A 96 -8.39 -20.15 4.61
CA LEU A 96 -8.57 -18.86 3.93
C LEU A 96 -7.39 -17.93 4.21
N VAL A 97 -6.63 -17.64 3.16
CA VAL A 97 -5.43 -16.79 3.22
C VAL A 97 -5.62 -15.45 2.52
N GLU A 98 -6.57 -15.33 1.58
CA GLU A 98 -6.80 -14.08 0.85
C GLU A 98 -8.28 -13.72 0.81
N LEU A 99 -8.58 -12.45 1.13
CA LEU A 99 -9.85 -11.79 0.88
C LEU A 99 -9.61 -10.51 0.08
N ASN A 100 -10.21 -10.44 -1.10
CA ASN A 100 -10.23 -9.25 -1.94
C ASN A 100 -11.65 -8.70 -2.03
N LEU A 101 -11.84 -7.47 -1.54
CA LEU A 101 -13.09 -6.70 -1.59
C LEU A 101 -12.88 -5.35 -2.29
N SER A 102 -11.83 -5.21 -3.10
CA SER A 102 -11.53 -3.97 -3.81
C SER A 102 -12.68 -3.54 -4.74
N ASP A 103 -12.77 -2.26 -5.02
CA ASP A 103 -13.67 -1.66 -6.02
C ASP A 103 -15.17 -1.84 -5.76
N ASN A 104 -15.56 -1.86 -4.48
CA ASN A 104 -16.97 -2.07 -4.09
C ASN A 104 -17.68 -0.83 -3.56
N ALA A 105 -16.96 0.27 -3.34
CA ALA A 105 -17.49 1.56 -2.91
C ALA A 105 -18.44 1.47 -1.68
N PHE A 106 -18.22 0.54 -0.75
CA PHE A 106 -19.10 0.28 0.38
C PHE A 106 -19.01 1.34 1.50
N GLY A 107 -18.00 2.20 1.48
CA GLY A 107 -17.82 3.28 2.45
C GLY A 107 -17.56 2.80 3.88
N ALA A 108 -17.62 3.74 4.84
CA ALA A 108 -17.35 3.44 6.25
C ALA A 108 -18.33 2.40 6.84
N ALA A 109 -19.60 2.44 6.42
CA ALA A 109 -20.64 1.52 6.91
C ALA A 109 -20.37 0.06 6.50
N GLY A 110 -19.66 -0.16 5.38
CA GLY A 110 -19.36 -1.51 4.90
C GLY A 110 -18.21 -2.19 5.64
N VAL A 111 -17.38 -1.44 6.40
CA VAL A 111 -16.32 -2.07 7.21
C VAL A 111 -16.89 -2.75 8.44
N ILE A 112 -17.96 -2.21 9.03
CA ILE A 112 -18.57 -2.71 10.26
C ILE A 112 -18.94 -4.21 10.17
N PRO A 113 -19.62 -4.67 9.09
CA PRO A 113 -19.91 -6.09 8.88
C PRO A 113 -18.68 -6.99 8.81
N LEU A 114 -17.52 -6.45 8.43
CA LEU A 114 -16.28 -7.22 8.30
C LEU A 114 -15.54 -7.39 9.62
N VAL A 115 -15.88 -6.62 10.65
CA VAL A 115 -15.18 -6.66 11.96
C VAL A 115 -15.18 -8.06 12.56
N GLU A 116 -16.31 -8.75 12.55
CA GLU A 116 -16.41 -10.10 13.10
C GLU A 116 -15.50 -11.08 12.32
N PHE A 117 -15.51 -11.02 10.99
CA PHE A 117 -14.61 -11.80 10.15
C PHE A 117 -13.13 -11.49 10.47
N LEU A 118 -12.74 -10.22 10.43
CA LEU A 118 -11.35 -9.80 10.66
C LEU A 118 -10.84 -10.16 12.05
N THR A 119 -11.72 -10.09 13.07
CA THR A 119 -11.36 -10.43 14.45
C THR A 119 -11.48 -11.91 14.78
N THR A 120 -12.01 -12.75 13.90
CA THR A 120 -12.18 -14.19 14.11
C THR A 120 -11.24 -15.03 13.25
N ASN A 121 -11.10 -14.72 11.96
CA ASN A 121 -10.20 -15.47 11.09
C ASN A 121 -8.72 -15.19 11.45
N ARG A 122 -7.97 -16.26 11.78
CA ARG A 122 -6.56 -16.18 12.20
C ARG A 122 -5.56 -16.53 11.10
N ASN A 123 -6.05 -16.94 9.93
CA ASN A 123 -5.23 -17.46 8.85
C ASN A 123 -5.08 -16.44 7.69
N LEU A 124 -5.85 -15.34 7.75
CA LEU A 124 -5.82 -14.30 6.72
C LEU A 124 -4.41 -13.70 6.62
N GLN A 125 -3.86 -13.73 5.42
CA GLN A 125 -2.55 -13.18 5.09
C GLN A 125 -2.65 -11.96 4.18
N VAL A 126 -3.63 -11.94 3.28
CA VAL A 126 -3.79 -10.93 2.25
C VAL A 126 -5.18 -10.30 2.35
N LEU A 127 -5.22 -9.01 2.65
CA LEU A 127 -6.43 -8.20 2.70
C LEU A 127 -6.36 -7.09 1.67
N LYS A 128 -7.27 -7.12 0.68
CA LYS A 128 -7.35 -6.10 -0.38
C LYS A 128 -8.66 -5.35 -0.29
N LEU A 129 -8.56 -4.03 -0.13
CA LEU A 129 -9.68 -3.10 0.11
C LEU A 129 -9.57 -1.84 -0.74
N ASN A 130 -8.87 -1.88 -1.88
CA ASN A 130 -8.75 -0.68 -2.73
C ASN A 130 -10.11 -0.10 -3.10
N ASN A 131 -10.17 1.23 -3.26
CA ASN A 131 -11.28 1.97 -3.87
C ASN A 131 -12.66 1.64 -3.26
N ASN A 132 -12.73 1.68 -1.92
CA ASN A 132 -13.97 1.44 -1.20
C ASN A 132 -14.56 2.69 -0.53
N GLY A 133 -13.82 3.80 -0.51
CA GLY A 133 -14.29 5.04 0.09
C GLY A 133 -14.51 4.94 1.60
N LEU A 134 -13.62 4.23 2.30
CA LEU A 134 -13.71 3.97 3.74
C LEU A 134 -13.78 5.24 4.58
N GLY A 135 -13.07 6.29 4.16
CA GLY A 135 -12.91 7.51 4.91
C GLY A 135 -12.21 7.31 6.25
N ILE A 136 -12.05 8.37 7.00
CA ILE A 136 -11.40 8.33 8.32
C ILE A 136 -12.13 7.35 9.26
N THR A 137 -13.45 7.38 9.29
CA THR A 137 -14.24 6.51 10.18
C THR A 137 -14.05 5.02 9.86
N GLY A 138 -14.14 4.65 8.57
CA GLY A 138 -13.90 3.26 8.16
C GLY A 138 -12.47 2.81 8.40
N GLY A 139 -11.49 3.71 8.17
CA GLY A 139 -10.08 3.45 8.48
C GLY A 139 -9.84 3.16 9.96
N LYS A 140 -10.47 3.90 10.87
CA LYS A 140 -10.39 3.65 12.31
C LYS A 140 -11.02 2.31 12.70
N VAL A 141 -12.19 1.98 12.17
CA VAL A 141 -12.84 0.68 12.42
C VAL A 141 -11.97 -0.46 11.91
N LEU A 142 -11.36 -0.33 10.73
CA LEU A 142 -10.40 -1.30 10.20
C LEU A 142 -9.19 -1.47 11.12
N ALA A 143 -8.57 -0.37 11.55
CA ALA A 143 -7.41 -0.39 12.44
C ALA A 143 -7.74 -1.08 13.77
N GLU A 144 -8.89 -0.78 14.38
CA GLU A 144 -9.37 -1.41 15.62
C GLU A 144 -9.61 -2.92 15.43
N ALA A 145 -10.22 -3.33 14.31
CA ALA A 145 -10.42 -4.73 14.00
C ALA A 145 -9.09 -5.49 13.84
N LEU A 146 -8.11 -4.91 13.15
CA LEU A 146 -6.77 -5.49 13.01
C LEU A 146 -6.05 -5.56 14.36
N MET A 147 -6.12 -4.51 15.19
CA MET A 147 -5.56 -4.52 16.55
C MET A 147 -6.17 -5.60 17.41
N THR A 148 -7.51 -5.72 17.43
CA THR A 148 -8.23 -6.78 18.15
C THR A 148 -7.82 -8.17 17.66
N ALA A 149 -7.62 -8.35 16.36
CA ALA A 149 -7.11 -9.60 15.79
C ALA A 149 -5.72 -9.95 16.33
N HIS A 150 -4.83 -8.94 16.40
CA HIS A 150 -3.51 -9.10 16.99
C HIS A 150 -3.59 -9.48 18.48
N GLU A 151 -4.36 -8.75 19.28
CA GLU A 151 -4.53 -9.02 20.74
C GLU A 151 -5.02 -10.45 20.99
N LYS A 152 -6.00 -10.91 20.22
CA LYS A 152 -6.48 -12.30 20.30
C LYS A 152 -5.40 -13.31 19.91
N ASN A 153 -4.56 -13.02 18.90
CA ASN A 153 -3.44 -13.89 18.56
C ASN A 153 -2.44 -13.99 19.72
N VAL A 154 -2.10 -12.86 20.33
CA VAL A 154 -1.20 -12.82 21.50
C VAL A 154 -1.78 -13.61 22.67
N ALA A 155 -3.07 -13.44 22.97
CA ALA A 155 -3.76 -14.18 24.03
C ALA A 155 -3.77 -15.70 23.79
N GLU A 156 -3.76 -16.14 22.53
CA GLU A 156 -3.68 -17.54 22.12
C GLU A 156 -2.23 -18.05 21.94
N GLY A 157 -1.22 -17.22 22.19
CA GLY A 157 0.19 -17.56 21.95
C GLY A 157 0.56 -17.72 20.48
N LYS A 158 -0.22 -17.14 19.56
CA LYS A 158 -0.02 -17.21 18.11
C LYS A 158 0.64 -15.94 17.56
N LYS A 159 1.42 -16.10 16.50
CA LYS A 159 1.91 -14.97 15.72
C LYS A 159 0.84 -14.55 14.70
N SER A 160 0.86 -13.27 14.32
CA SER A 160 0.03 -12.77 13.23
C SER A 160 0.33 -13.46 11.90
N SER A 161 -0.72 -13.81 11.16
CA SER A 161 -0.61 -14.32 9.78
C SER A 161 -0.61 -13.19 8.74
N LEU A 162 -1.06 -11.98 9.09
CA LEU A 162 -1.22 -10.87 8.15
C LEU A 162 0.12 -10.46 7.54
N ARG A 163 0.16 -10.40 6.21
CA ARG A 163 1.36 -10.09 5.41
C ARG A 163 1.12 -8.93 4.46
N VAL A 164 -0.06 -8.83 3.88
CA VAL A 164 -0.37 -7.90 2.80
C VAL A 164 -1.61 -7.10 3.17
N VAL A 165 -1.50 -5.77 3.12
CA VAL A 165 -2.62 -4.84 3.24
C VAL A 165 -2.59 -3.88 2.06
N ILE A 166 -3.61 -3.95 1.21
CA ILE A 166 -3.79 -3.09 0.06
C ILE A 166 -5.07 -2.28 0.26
N ALA A 167 -4.94 -0.97 0.47
CA ALA A 167 -6.05 -0.09 0.84
C ALA A 167 -5.94 1.31 0.19
N GLY A 168 -5.53 1.36 -1.08
CA GLY A 168 -5.46 2.61 -1.84
C GLY A 168 -6.84 3.20 -2.14
N ARG A 169 -6.91 4.49 -2.46
CA ARG A 169 -8.12 5.22 -2.91
C ARG A 169 -9.29 5.12 -1.93
N ASN A 170 -9.00 5.25 -0.64
CA ASN A 170 -9.99 5.12 0.44
C ASN A 170 -10.24 6.39 1.23
N ARG A 171 -9.53 7.48 0.99
CA ARG A 171 -9.62 8.72 1.77
C ARG A 171 -9.39 8.50 3.26
N LEU A 172 -8.35 7.73 3.59
CA LEU A 172 -8.01 7.37 4.97
C LEU A 172 -7.51 8.58 5.78
N GLU A 173 -6.83 9.50 5.11
CA GLU A 173 -6.36 10.78 5.62
C GLU A 173 -5.57 10.66 6.95
N ASN A 174 -5.14 11.79 7.52
CA ASN A 174 -4.44 11.79 8.81
C ASN A 174 -5.30 11.26 9.96
N GLY A 175 -6.63 11.31 9.81
CA GLY A 175 -7.54 10.92 10.86
C GLY A 175 -7.53 9.44 11.21
N SER A 176 -7.10 8.55 10.29
CA SER A 176 -6.99 7.12 10.55
C SER A 176 -5.57 6.57 10.44
N ALA A 177 -4.65 7.28 9.78
CA ALA A 177 -3.29 6.80 9.55
C ALA A 177 -2.53 6.43 10.85
N PRO A 178 -2.60 7.18 11.96
CA PRO A 178 -1.93 6.78 13.20
C PRO A 178 -2.49 5.49 13.82
N ASP A 179 -3.79 5.23 13.69
CA ASP A 179 -4.40 4.01 14.24
C ASP A 179 -4.02 2.79 13.38
N LEU A 180 -4.00 2.94 12.07
CA LEU A 180 -3.49 1.92 11.14
C LEU A 180 -2.00 1.64 11.41
N ALA A 181 -1.18 2.67 11.59
CA ALA A 181 0.24 2.53 11.90
C ALA A 181 0.47 1.72 13.19
N LYS A 182 -0.31 1.97 14.24
CA LYS A 182 -0.28 1.17 15.49
C LYS A 182 -0.65 -0.28 15.24
N ALA A 183 -1.70 -0.54 14.45
CA ALA A 183 -2.11 -1.89 14.11
C ALA A 183 -1.01 -2.62 13.31
N PHE A 184 -0.38 -1.96 12.34
CA PHE A 184 0.72 -2.52 11.55
C PHE A 184 1.93 -2.84 12.42
N ALA A 185 2.30 -1.92 13.33
CA ALA A 185 3.38 -2.14 14.30
C ALA A 185 3.10 -3.34 15.20
N ALA A 186 1.88 -3.48 15.71
CA ALA A 186 1.47 -4.59 16.57
C ALA A 186 1.57 -5.94 15.85
N HIS A 187 1.09 -6.01 14.61
CA HIS A 187 1.24 -7.22 13.80
C HIS A 187 2.71 -7.56 13.53
N GLY A 188 3.54 -6.59 13.15
CA GLY A 188 4.99 -6.76 12.93
C GLY A 188 5.38 -7.73 11.82
N THR A 189 4.43 -8.18 11.01
CA THR A 189 4.61 -9.28 10.05
C THR A 189 4.34 -8.89 8.61
N LEU A 190 4.08 -7.60 8.36
CA LEU A 190 3.75 -7.12 7.02
C LEU A 190 4.97 -7.18 6.10
N THR A 191 4.71 -7.69 4.90
CA THR A 191 5.67 -7.75 3.79
C THR A 191 5.27 -6.84 2.64
N HIS A 192 3.99 -6.45 2.54
CA HIS A 192 3.50 -5.58 1.49
C HIS A 192 2.41 -4.65 2.05
N VAL A 193 2.65 -3.36 1.94
CA VAL A 193 1.68 -2.29 2.26
C VAL A 193 1.53 -1.39 1.05
N ALA A 194 0.30 -1.27 0.53
CA ALA A 194 -0.03 -0.36 -0.55
C ALA A 194 -1.25 0.48 -0.16
N MET A 195 -1.02 1.78 0.00
CA MET A 195 -2.04 2.75 0.41
C MET A 195 -1.98 4.03 -0.46
N PRO A 196 -1.90 3.91 -1.81
CA PRO A 196 -1.83 5.08 -2.67
C PRO A 196 -3.14 5.89 -2.61
N GLN A 197 -3.07 7.17 -2.96
CA GLN A 197 -4.22 8.07 -3.14
C GLN A 197 -5.18 8.10 -1.94
N ASN A 198 -4.63 8.25 -0.74
CA ASN A 198 -5.46 8.29 0.48
C ASN A 198 -5.59 9.69 1.10
N GLY A 199 -4.92 10.70 0.57
CA GLY A 199 -4.90 12.04 1.12
C GLY A 199 -4.23 12.12 2.51
N ILE A 200 -3.29 11.21 2.77
CA ILE A 200 -2.51 11.20 4.00
C ILE A 200 -1.43 12.29 3.88
N ARG A 201 -1.35 13.17 4.87
CA ARG A 201 -0.37 14.25 4.94
C ARG A 201 0.76 13.90 5.89
N MET A 202 1.75 14.79 5.97
CA MET A 202 3.01 14.57 6.68
C MET A 202 2.86 13.95 8.08
N GLU A 203 1.87 14.33 8.89
CA GLU A 203 1.70 13.74 10.23
C GLU A 203 1.26 12.28 10.18
N GLY A 204 0.38 11.94 9.22
CA GLY A 204 -0.03 10.56 8.99
C GLY A 204 1.10 9.72 8.38
N ILE A 205 1.89 10.33 7.50
CA ILE A 205 3.08 9.72 6.89
C ILE A 205 4.14 9.41 7.96
N GLU A 206 4.41 10.34 8.89
CA GLU A 206 5.30 10.10 10.04
C GLU A 206 4.83 8.92 10.89
N ALA A 207 3.52 8.87 11.19
CA ALA A 207 2.96 7.77 11.97
C ALA A 207 3.12 6.42 11.26
N LEU A 208 2.88 6.36 9.94
CA LEU A 208 3.07 5.15 9.13
C LEU A 208 4.54 4.73 9.09
N ALA A 209 5.47 5.66 8.87
CA ALA A 209 6.90 5.39 8.90
C ALA A 209 7.30 4.75 10.24
N ALA A 210 6.93 5.38 11.36
CA ALA A 210 7.23 4.87 12.69
C ALA A 210 6.61 3.49 12.96
N GLY A 211 5.36 3.26 12.56
CA GLY A 211 4.69 1.97 12.74
C GLY A 211 5.34 0.85 11.95
N LEU A 212 5.70 1.12 10.70
CA LEU A 212 6.26 0.12 9.78
C LEU A 212 7.70 -0.27 10.13
N THR A 213 8.44 0.50 10.94
CA THR A 213 9.76 0.05 11.45
C THR A 213 9.69 -1.28 12.19
N ASN A 214 8.52 -1.65 12.71
CA ASN A 214 8.28 -2.93 13.38
C ASN A 214 8.02 -4.10 12.40
N CYS A 215 8.06 -3.84 11.09
CA CYS A 215 7.87 -4.83 10.04
C CYS A 215 9.18 -5.06 9.25
N PRO A 216 10.21 -5.70 9.83
CA PRO A 216 11.52 -5.84 9.17
C PRO A 216 11.49 -6.70 7.91
N GLY A 217 10.44 -7.46 7.70
CA GLY A 217 10.20 -8.25 6.49
C GLY A 217 9.50 -7.49 5.37
N LEU A 218 9.40 -6.14 5.43
CA LEU A 218 8.72 -5.35 4.41
C LEU A 218 9.49 -5.43 3.08
N GLU A 219 8.80 -5.90 2.04
CA GLU A 219 9.32 -6.07 0.69
C GLU A 219 8.77 -5.02 -0.30
N ILE A 220 7.51 -4.62 -0.11
CA ILE A 220 6.83 -3.67 -1.01
C ILE A 220 6.13 -2.60 -0.18
N LEU A 221 6.45 -1.34 -0.48
CA LEU A 221 5.79 -0.18 0.08
C LEU A 221 5.37 0.76 -1.04
N ASP A 222 4.06 0.99 -1.15
CA ASP A 222 3.47 1.91 -2.10
C ASP A 222 2.59 2.92 -1.36
N LEU A 223 3.01 4.19 -1.37
CA LEU A 223 2.28 5.31 -0.78
C LEU A 223 2.08 6.45 -1.81
N GLN A 224 2.11 6.13 -3.11
CA GLN A 224 1.92 7.09 -4.19
C GLN A 224 0.74 8.02 -3.93
N ASP A 225 0.84 9.28 -4.41
CA ASP A 225 -0.21 10.29 -4.34
C ASP A 225 -0.75 10.48 -2.90
N ASN A 226 0.21 10.71 -1.98
CA ASN A 226 -0.01 11.22 -0.64
C ASN A 226 0.92 12.43 -0.42
N THR A 227 0.81 13.15 0.69
CA THR A 227 1.60 14.36 0.91
C THR A 227 2.69 14.14 1.95
N PHE A 228 3.94 13.99 1.51
CA PHE A 228 5.09 13.76 2.39
C PHE A 228 5.70 15.05 2.91
N THR A 229 6.05 15.96 2.01
CA THR A 229 6.96 17.10 2.25
C THR A 229 8.32 16.64 2.80
N ALA A 230 9.27 17.55 3.02
CA ALA A 230 10.56 17.18 3.64
C ALA A 230 10.38 16.50 5.02
N ARG A 231 9.31 16.84 5.74
CA ARG A 231 9.01 16.27 7.07
C ARG A 231 8.67 14.78 7.00
N GLY A 232 7.79 14.36 6.11
CA GLY A 232 7.47 12.95 5.89
C GLY A 232 8.67 12.17 5.34
N CYS A 233 9.43 12.78 4.42
CA CYS A 233 10.66 12.17 3.88
C CYS A 233 11.69 11.91 4.97
N ARG A 234 11.87 12.82 5.95
CA ARG A 234 12.73 12.61 7.11
C ARG A 234 12.33 11.38 7.91
N ALA A 235 11.02 11.21 8.17
CA ALA A 235 10.53 10.04 8.90
C ALA A 235 10.82 8.74 8.15
N PHE A 236 10.62 8.72 6.83
CA PHE A 236 10.94 7.57 6.00
C PHE A 236 12.44 7.33 5.84
N ALA A 237 13.25 8.38 5.75
CA ALA A 237 14.71 8.25 5.76
C ALA A 237 15.22 7.57 7.04
N THR A 238 14.58 7.84 8.18
CA THR A 238 14.87 7.16 9.46
C THR A 238 14.39 5.70 9.45
N ALA A 239 13.26 5.41 8.81
CA ALA A 239 12.68 4.07 8.79
C ALA A 239 13.33 3.11 7.77
N LEU A 240 13.78 3.62 6.60
CA LEU A 240 14.36 2.83 5.51
C LEU A 240 15.42 1.80 5.96
N PRO A 241 16.39 2.14 6.83
CA PRO A 241 17.38 1.18 7.28
C PRO A 241 16.84 -0.03 8.03
N THR A 242 15.56 0.00 8.47
CA THR A 242 14.93 -1.12 9.18
C THR A 242 14.32 -2.17 8.26
N TRP A 243 14.34 -1.95 6.93
CA TRP A 243 13.74 -2.84 5.92
C TRP A 243 14.77 -3.48 4.98
N PRO A 244 15.58 -4.41 5.44
CA PRO A 244 16.63 -5.04 4.61
C PRO A 244 16.06 -5.91 3.48
N GLU A 245 14.77 -6.27 3.54
CA GLU A 245 14.08 -7.08 2.54
C GLU A 245 13.36 -6.22 1.48
N LEU A 246 13.44 -4.87 1.56
CA LEU A 246 12.72 -3.97 0.67
C LEU A 246 13.18 -4.16 -0.78
N LYS A 247 12.21 -4.38 -1.68
CA LYS A 247 12.40 -4.58 -3.12
C LYS A 247 11.77 -3.46 -3.95
N ARG A 248 10.61 -2.94 -3.51
CA ARG A 248 9.88 -1.91 -4.24
C ARG A 248 9.47 -0.79 -3.30
N LEU A 249 9.82 0.44 -3.68
CA LEU A 249 9.46 1.65 -2.99
C LEU A 249 8.81 2.61 -3.98
N ASN A 250 7.53 2.95 -3.77
CA ASN A 250 6.81 3.90 -4.60
C ASN A 250 6.34 5.09 -3.73
N PHE A 251 6.93 6.25 -4.00
CA PHE A 251 6.58 7.55 -3.44
C PHE A 251 6.33 8.58 -4.55
N GLY A 252 5.93 8.12 -5.75
CA GLY A 252 5.54 8.99 -6.86
C GLY A 252 4.39 9.93 -6.46
N GLU A 253 4.37 11.14 -7.00
CA GLU A 253 3.34 12.16 -6.74
C GLU A 253 3.16 12.53 -5.26
N CYS A 254 4.24 12.44 -4.47
CA CYS A 254 4.17 12.61 -3.01
C CYS A 254 4.63 13.96 -2.50
N LEU A 255 4.95 14.94 -3.37
CA LEU A 255 5.49 16.24 -2.98
C LEU A 255 6.70 16.07 -2.03
N LEU A 256 7.69 15.30 -2.47
CA LEU A 256 8.85 14.95 -1.65
C LEU A 256 9.71 16.18 -1.31
N SER A 257 9.71 17.16 -2.20
CA SER A 257 10.62 18.30 -2.27
C SER A 257 12.08 17.89 -2.50
N ASN A 258 12.91 18.80 -2.99
CA ASN A 258 14.33 18.53 -3.19
C ASN A 258 15.05 18.13 -1.89
N LYS A 259 14.76 18.82 -0.79
CA LYS A 259 15.31 18.51 0.54
C LYS A 259 14.91 17.10 1.01
N GLY A 260 13.65 16.71 0.78
CA GLY A 260 13.17 15.39 1.15
C GLY A 260 13.82 14.27 0.36
N THR A 261 14.05 14.47 -0.94
CA THR A 261 14.75 13.51 -1.79
C THR A 261 16.20 13.32 -1.41
N ILE A 262 16.90 14.39 -1.05
CA ILE A 262 18.27 14.30 -0.50
C ILE A 262 18.28 13.43 0.77
N LEU A 263 17.31 13.61 1.67
CA LEU A 263 17.21 12.80 2.89
C LEU A 263 17.02 11.31 2.58
N LEU A 264 16.10 10.99 1.66
CA LEU A 264 15.83 9.61 1.25
C LEU A 264 17.05 8.99 0.56
N SER A 265 17.71 9.73 -0.35
CA SER A 265 18.90 9.27 -1.07
C SER A 265 20.05 8.97 -0.11
N ARG A 266 20.30 9.83 0.89
CA ARG A 266 21.30 9.59 1.95
C ARG A 266 20.98 8.40 2.81
N ALA A 267 19.69 8.14 3.11
CA ALA A 267 19.30 6.93 3.82
C ALA A 267 19.55 5.67 2.99
N LEU A 268 19.30 5.70 1.69
CA LEU A 268 19.62 4.61 0.77
C LEU A 268 21.13 4.38 0.67
N ALA A 269 21.93 5.46 0.68
CA ALA A 269 23.40 5.40 0.69
C ALA A 269 24.01 4.74 1.94
N LEU A 270 23.22 4.45 2.98
CA LEU A 270 23.66 3.62 4.10
C LEU A 270 23.81 2.13 3.73
N GLY A 271 23.35 1.71 2.56
CA GLY A 271 23.48 0.34 2.06
C GLY A 271 22.67 -0.70 2.84
N LYS A 272 21.61 -0.27 3.55
CA LYS A 272 20.77 -1.19 4.34
C LYS A 272 19.64 -1.85 3.54
N ASN A 273 19.44 -1.41 2.30
CA ASN A 273 18.35 -1.87 1.41
C ASN A 273 18.90 -2.48 0.11
N PRO A 274 19.83 -3.44 0.15
CA PRO A 274 20.53 -3.94 -1.06
C PRO A 274 19.64 -4.72 -2.02
N LYS A 275 18.41 -5.04 -1.62
CA LYS A 275 17.44 -5.82 -2.41
C LYS A 275 16.48 -4.96 -3.23
N ILE A 276 16.63 -3.64 -3.20
CA ILE A 276 15.76 -2.75 -3.99
C ILE A 276 15.93 -3.04 -5.48
N GLU A 277 14.80 -3.36 -6.11
CA GLU A 277 14.63 -3.65 -7.53
C GLU A 277 13.91 -2.51 -8.26
N SER A 278 13.07 -1.75 -7.55
CA SER A 278 12.27 -0.67 -8.14
C SER A 278 12.13 0.51 -7.19
N LEU A 279 12.40 1.71 -7.70
CA LEU A 279 12.16 3.00 -7.05
C LEU A 279 11.29 3.87 -7.95
N ASP A 280 10.28 4.50 -7.37
CA ASP A 280 9.43 5.48 -8.05
C ASP A 280 9.38 6.76 -7.21
N PHE A 281 9.94 7.84 -7.77
CA PHE A 281 9.98 9.20 -7.24
C PHE A 281 9.47 10.21 -8.28
N THR A 282 8.54 9.78 -9.15
CA THR A 282 7.92 10.64 -10.15
C THR A 282 7.23 11.84 -9.49
N TYR A 283 7.26 13.00 -10.12
CA TYR A 283 6.64 14.24 -9.63
C TYR A 283 7.00 14.56 -8.18
N GLY A 284 8.28 14.33 -7.80
CA GLY A 284 8.77 14.48 -6.43
C GLY A 284 9.37 15.85 -6.12
N GLU A 285 9.39 16.79 -7.08
CA GLU A 285 10.03 18.11 -6.96
C GLU A 285 11.55 18.03 -6.69
N MET A 286 12.21 16.97 -7.21
CA MET A 286 13.66 16.81 -7.12
C MET A 286 14.36 17.83 -8.01
N LYS A 287 15.49 18.35 -7.55
CA LYS A 287 16.42 19.18 -8.31
C LYS A 287 17.74 18.44 -8.55
N GLU A 288 18.66 19.06 -9.29
CA GLU A 288 19.94 18.44 -9.68
C GLU A 288 20.72 17.82 -8.51
N ASP A 289 20.83 18.51 -7.39
CA ASP A 289 21.56 18.03 -6.21
C ASP A 289 20.90 16.80 -5.56
N GLY A 290 19.55 16.76 -5.54
CA GLY A 290 18.80 15.58 -5.10
C GLY A 290 19.01 14.38 -6.01
N VAL A 291 19.03 14.60 -7.33
CA VAL A 291 19.32 13.55 -8.33
C VAL A 291 20.76 13.05 -8.20
N LEU A 292 21.74 13.94 -8.00
CA LEU A 292 23.15 13.54 -7.80
C LEU A 292 23.34 12.70 -6.53
N GLU A 293 22.68 13.05 -5.42
CA GLU A 293 22.70 12.23 -4.19
C GLU A 293 22.08 10.84 -4.43
N LEU A 294 21.00 10.76 -5.23
CA LEU A 294 20.39 9.50 -5.61
C LEU A 294 21.34 8.67 -6.51
N ALA A 295 21.98 9.30 -7.49
CA ALA A 295 22.95 8.64 -8.36
C ALA A 295 24.12 8.02 -7.55
N ALA A 296 24.63 8.74 -6.55
CA ALA A 296 25.64 8.23 -5.66
C ALA A 296 25.17 7.01 -4.87
N ALA A 297 23.94 7.04 -4.31
CA ALA A 297 23.35 5.91 -3.59
C ALA A 297 23.16 4.68 -4.50
N ILE A 298 22.67 4.88 -5.74
CA ILE A 298 22.50 3.81 -6.73
C ILE A 298 23.85 3.17 -7.05
N SER A 299 24.85 4.00 -7.39
CA SER A 299 26.17 3.56 -7.81
C SER A 299 26.86 2.64 -6.79
N GLU A 300 26.66 2.87 -5.50
CA GLU A 300 27.39 2.17 -4.45
C GLU A 300 26.59 1.09 -3.73
N HIS A 301 25.24 1.24 -3.65
CA HIS A 301 24.44 0.46 -2.70
C HIS A 301 23.19 -0.20 -3.28
N LEU A 302 22.79 0.08 -4.53
CA LEU A 302 21.57 -0.48 -5.13
C LEU A 302 21.85 -1.35 -6.37
N PRO A 303 22.62 -2.44 -6.23
CA PRO A 303 23.07 -3.26 -7.36
C PRO A 303 21.96 -4.03 -8.06
N ASN A 304 20.76 -4.12 -7.48
CA ASN A 304 19.62 -4.85 -8.03
C ASN A 304 18.55 -3.94 -8.64
N LEU A 305 18.81 -2.62 -8.73
CA LEU A 305 17.82 -1.65 -9.22
C LEU A 305 17.60 -1.80 -10.73
N THR A 306 16.46 -2.34 -11.13
CA THR A 306 16.08 -2.63 -12.52
C THR A 306 14.94 -1.77 -13.04
N SER A 307 14.35 -0.90 -12.18
CA SER A 307 13.33 0.07 -12.56
C SER A 307 13.49 1.33 -11.70
N LEU A 308 13.71 2.46 -12.35
CA LEU A 308 13.81 3.77 -11.72
C LEU A 308 12.92 4.76 -12.46
N GLU A 309 11.91 5.27 -11.78
CA GLU A 309 10.98 6.27 -12.32
C GLU A 309 11.26 7.64 -11.70
N LEU A 310 11.63 8.61 -12.53
CA LEU A 310 11.98 9.99 -12.13
C LEU A 310 11.22 11.05 -12.93
N ASN A 311 10.29 10.67 -13.81
CA ASN A 311 9.58 11.62 -14.66
C ASN A 311 8.87 12.72 -13.84
N GLY A 312 8.72 13.91 -14.42
CA GLY A 312 8.04 15.04 -13.80
C GLY A 312 8.79 15.70 -12.63
N ASN A 313 10.11 15.54 -12.56
CA ASN A 313 10.96 16.24 -11.60
C ASN A 313 11.58 17.53 -12.22
N GLN A 314 12.11 18.40 -11.37
CA GLN A 314 12.64 19.74 -11.74
C GLN A 314 14.11 19.65 -12.15
N VAL A 315 14.41 18.90 -13.18
CA VAL A 315 15.76 18.65 -13.72
C VAL A 315 15.65 18.44 -15.22
N GLU A 316 16.52 19.06 -16.00
CA GLU A 316 16.58 18.85 -17.46
C GLU A 316 16.97 17.40 -17.80
N GLU A 317 16.31 16.81 -18.81
CA GLU A 317 16.55 15.41 -19.23
C GLU A 317 18.01 15.17 -19.69
N ASP A 318 18.67 16.20 -20.26
CA ASP A 318 20.05 16.15 -20.74
C ASP A 318 21.07 16.74 -19.75
N SER A 319 20.67 16.93 -18.48
CA SER A 319 21.55 17.44 -17.43
C SER A 319 22.63 16.46 -17.03
N ALA A 320 23.73 16.98 -16.50
CA ALA A 320 24.79 16.16 -15.90
C ALA A 320 24.32 15.28 -14.73
N ALA A 321 23.24 15.68 -14.03
CA ALA A 321 22.66 14.91 -12.94
C ALA A 321 21.96 13.64 -13.46
N ILE A 322 21.21 13.75 -14.57
CA ILE A 322 20.59 12.58 -15.22
C ILE A 322 21.65 11.68 -15.86
N ASP A 323 22.71 12.23 -16.44
CA ASP A 323 23.84 11.41 -16.92
C ASP A 323 24.51 10.63 -15.78
N ALA A 324 24.63 11.23 -14.60
CA ALA A 324 25.14 10.52 -13.41
C ALA A 324 24.25 9.34 -12.99
N ILE A 325 22.91 9.45 -13.12
CA ILE A 325 21.97 8.33 -12.92
C ILE A 325 22.23 7.21 -13.95
N ARG A 326 22.34 7.58 -15.25
CA ARG A 326 22.62 6.61 -16.32
C ARG A 326 23.91 5.86 -16.08
N ASP A 327 24.98 6.58 -15.69
CA ASP A 327 26.28 5.99 -15.36
C ASP A 327 26.23 5.09 -14.12
N ALA A 328 25.45 5.49 -13.08
CA ALA A 328 25.27 4.71 -11.87
C ALA A 328 24.54 3.38 -12.14
N LEU A 329 23.49 3.40 -12.96
CA LEU A 329 22.76 2.21 -13.38
C LEU A 329 23.63 1.29 -14.27
N ALA A 330 24.34 1.88 -15.23
CA ALA A 330 25.24 1.14 -16.12
C ALA A 330 26.37 0.42 -15.37
N ARG A 331 26.83 0.94 -14.23
CA ARG A 331 27.81 0.28 -13.36
C ARG A 331 27.36 -1.10 -12.89
N HIS A 332 26.06 -1.32 -12.79
CA HIS A 332 25.43 -2.56 -12.35
C HIS A 332 24.81 -3.37 -13.51
N ASP A 333 25.15 -3.04 -14.76
CA ASP A 333 24.58 -3.64 -15.98
C ASP A 333 23.05 -3.39 -16.15
N HIS A 334 22.52 -2.31 -15.56
CA HIS A 334 21.11 -1.92 -15.60
C HIS A 334 20.88 -0.57 -16.31
N GLY A 335 21.62 -0.30 -17.38
CA GLY A 335 21.57 0.97 -18.11
C GLY A 335 20.21 1.31 -18.74
N ASP A 336 19.31 0.32 -18.87
CA ASP A 336 17.93 0.41 -19.35
C ASP A 336 16.88 0.52 -18.23
N ALA A 337 17.31 0.64 -16.99
CA ALA A 337 16.42 0.69 -15.83
C ALA A 337 15.73 2.06 -15.63
N LEU A 338 16.28 3.15 -16.20
CA LEU A 338 15.69 4.48 -16.12
C LEU A 338 14.47 4.58 -17.04
N GLY A 339 13.32 4.97 -16.48
CA GLY A 339 12.08 5.18 -17.20
C GLY A 339 12.11 6.41 -18.12
N GLU A 340 11.00 6.69 -18.78
CA GLU A 340 10.82 7.86 -19.64
C GLU A 340 10.93 9.18 -18.84
N LEU A 341 11.43 10.25 -19.47
CA LEU A 341 11.67 11.55 -18.84
C LEU A 341 10.96 12.70 -19.58
N ASP A 342 9.87 12.40 -20.28
CA ASP A 342 9.20 13.33 -21.20
C ASP A 342 8.57 14.56 -20.52
N ASP A 343 8.27 14.47 -19.22
CA ASP A 343 7.62 15.54 -18.44
C ASP A 343 8.59 16.22 -17.44
N MET A 344 9.89 16.13 -17.67
CA MET A 344 10.86 16.83 -16.84
C MET A 344 10.72 18.35 -17.00
N GLU A 345 10.82 19.08 -15.89
CA GLU A 345 10.64 20.54 -15.88
C GLU A 345 11.99 21.25 -15.96
N ASP A 346 12.14 22.17 -16.92
CA ASP A 346 13.25 23.13 -16.92
C ASP A 346 13.07 24.09 -15.73
N VAL A 347 14.01 24.10 -14.82
CA VAL A 347 14.08 25.14 -13.81
C VAL A 347 14.71 26.37 -14.46
N GLU A 348 13.92 27.21 -15.16
CA GLU A 348 14.35 28.56 -15.45
C GLU A 348 14.78 29.21 -14.13
N SER A 349 16.02 29.62 -14.03
CA SER A 349 16.55 30.38 -12.91
C SER A 349 15.63 31.56 -12.61
N GLU A 350 14.80 31.48 -11.59
CA GLU A 350 14.08 32.62 -11.05
C GLU A 350 15.15 33.63 -10.59
N GLU A 351 15.57 34.53 -11.51
CA GLU A 351 16.25 35.75 -11.12
C GLU A 351 15.33 36.49 -10.14
N GLU A 352 15.87 36.74 -8.97
CA GLU A 352 15.29 37.50 -7.87
C GLU A 352 14.47 38.70 -8.37
N SER A 353 13.16 38.59 -8.45
CA SER A 353 12.25 39.72 -8.44
C SER A 353 11.62 39.80 -7.04
N GLY A 354 12.18 40.70 -6.26
CA GLY A 354 11.93 40.85 -4.84
C GLY A 354 10.51 41.23 -4.45
N SER A 355 10.32 41.00 -3.19
CA SER A 355 9.34 41.48 -2.22
C SER A 355 8.27 40.46 -1.80
N GLY A 356 8.53 39.81 -0.71
CA GLY A 356 7.57 39.04 0.11
C GLY A 356 8.29 38.52 1.33
N SER A 357 8.26 39.29 2.43
CA SER A 357 8.81 38.93 3.73
C SER A 357 8.19 37.63 4.22
N ASP A 358 8.95 36.55 4.24
CA ASP A 358 8.61 35.39 5.05
C ASP A 358 9.84 34.93 5.86
N SER A 359 9.60 34.78 7.15
CA SER A 359 10.57 34.51 8.20
C SER A 359 10.98 33.02 8.21
N SER A 360 11.88 32.59 7.32
CA SER A 360 12.35 31.22 7.20
C SER A 360 13.84 30.99 7.53
N SER A 361 14.57 32.00 8.00
CA SER A 361 16.04 31.92 8.14
C SER A 361 16.56 31.22 9.40
N ASP A 362 15.71 30.78 10.34
CA ASP A 362 16.13 30.03 11.54
C ASP A 362 15.85 28.52 11.43
N SER A 363 14.92 28.07 10.55
CA SER A 363 14.60 26.65 10.38
C SER A 363 15.67 25.88 9.60
N ASP A 364 16.39 26.53 8.68
CA ASP A 364 17.35 25.86 7.79
C ASP A 364 18.63 25.43 8.50
N LYS A 365 19.03 26.12 9.57
CA LYS A 365 20.22 25.75 10.37
C LYS A 365 19.94 24.62 11.36
N GLU A 366 18.76 24.58 11.96
CA GLU A 366 18.35 23.47 12.84
C GLU A 366 18.24 22.16 12.05
N ASP A 367 17.82 22.24 10.80
CA ASP A 367 17.66 21.09 9.92
C ASP A 367 19.00 20.49 9.44
N ASP A 368 20.03 21.30 9.19
CA ASP A 368 21.36 20.82 8.81
C ASP A 368 22.10 20.14 9.98
N ASP A 369 21.91 20.65 11.20
CA ASP A 369 22.44 20.01 12.41
C ASP A 369 21.70 18.68 12.71
N GLU A 370 20.39 18.58 12.47
CA GLU A 370 19.65 17.34 12.60
C GLU A 370 20.02 16.30 11.52
N LEU A 371 20.36 16.74 10.30
CA LEU A 371 20.89 15.86 9.24
C LEU A 371 22.25 15.24 9.63
N ALA A 372 23.13 16.06 10.22
CA ALA A 372 24.42 15.58 10.72
C ALA A 372 24.22 14.59 11.90
N ASP A 373 23.24 14.84 12.76
CA ASP A 373 22.90 13.96 13.89
C ASP A 373 22.24 12.65 13.40
N LEU A 374 21.36 12.69 12.38
CA LEU A 374 20.80 11.50 11.75
C LEU A 374 21.92 10.64 11.11
N ALA A 375 22.80 11.25 10.35
CA ALA A 375 23.94 10.57 9.75
C ALA A 375 24.89 9.98 10.81
N SER A 376 25.01 10.61 11.98
CA SER A 376 25.81 10.11 13.11
C SER A 376 25.15 8.93 13.83
N LYS A 377 23.82 8.98 14.01
CA LYS A 377 23.01 7.91 14.64
C LYS A 377 22.87 6.67 13.77
N LEU A 378 22.94 6.83 12.46
CA LEU A 378 22.83 5.73 11.49
C LEU A 378 24.18 5.07 11.17
N LYS A 379 25.32 5.62 11.65
CA LYS A 379 26.66 5.06 11.49
C LYS A 379 27.08 4.05 12.59
N VAL A 380 26.17 3.66 13.48
CA VAL A 380 26.44 2.69 14.57
C VAL A 380 25.98 1.28 14.21
#